data_71410f0ee2b9590bd3d69dd37709c093
#
_entry.id   71410f0ee2b9590bd3d69dd37709c093
#
_cell.length_a   1.000
_cell.length_b   1.000
_cell.length_c   1.000
_cell.angle_alpha   90.00
_cell.angle_beta   90.00
_cell.angle_gamma   90.00
#
_symmetry.space_group_name_H-M   'P 1'
#
loop_
_entity.id
_entity.type
_entity.pdbx_description
1 polymer ?
#
loop_
_entity_poly.entity_id
_entity_poly.type
_entity_poly.pdbx_seq_one_letter_code
_entity_poly.pdbx_strand_id
1 'polypeptide(L)' 'YDPRGKNVTQLKVALSKGEAQMRVLEEQRTSINTAIEELERTITVVRDMLKESE' A
#
# COMPACT_ATOMS: atom_id res chain seq x y z
N TYR A 1 40.71 5.66 12.66
CA TYR A 1 39.72 5.50 11.58
C TYR A 1 38.89 4.25 11.77
N ASP A 2 37.59 4.42 11.76
CA ASP A 2 36.67 3.30 11.91
C ASP A 2 35.70 3.27 10.71
N PRO A 3 35.96 2.39 9.72
CA PRO A 3 35.06 2.26 8.58
C PRO A 3 33.67 1.78 8.97
N ARG A 4 33.55 1.13 10.12
CA ARG A 4 32.26 0.63 10.61
C ARG A 4 31.34 1.79 10.99
N GLY A 5 31.87 2.84 11.62
CA GLY A 5 31.10 3.99 12.01
C GLY A 5 30.49 4.72 10.82
N LYS A 6 31.28 4.89 9.77
CA LYS A 6 30.85 5.52 8.54
C LYS A 6 29.80 4.66 7.84
N ASN A 7 30.02 3.35 7.84
CA ASN A 7 29.10 2.39 7.24
C ASN A 7 27.77 2.37 8.00
N VAL A 8 27.83 2.42 9.32
CA VAL A 8 26.62 2.45 10.17
C VAL A 8 25.78 3.66 9.86
N THR A 9 26.38 4.83 9.67
CA THR A 9 25.65 6.05 9.33
C THR A 9 24.92 5.91 8.01
N GLN A 10 25.59 5.35 7.00
CA GLN A 10 24.98 5.12 5.69
C GLN A 10 23.82 4.11 5.78
N LEU A 11 24.00 3.08 6.57
CA LEU A 11 22.95 2.07 6.77
C LEU A 11 21.75 2.66 7.48
N LYS A 12 21.97 3.53 8.46
CA LYS A 12 20.87 4.20 9.16
C LYS A 12 20.08 5.12 8.23
N VAL A 13 20.77 5.83 7.34
CA VAL A 13 20.11 6.69 6.36
C VAL A 13 19.27 5.84 5.38
N ALA A 14 19.84 4.75 4.89
CA ALA A 14 19.15 3.85 3.99
C ALA A 14 17.92 3.24 4.66
N LEU A 15 18.05 2.83 5.90
CA LEU A 15 16.95 2.26 6.67
C LEU A 15 15.83 3.28 6.85
N SER A 16 16.18 4.51 7.22
CA SER A 16 15.21 5.58 7.42
C SER A 16 14.43 5.89 6.15
N LYS A 17 15.13 5.96 5.02
CA LYS A 17 14.48 6.19 3.72
C LYS A 17 13.58 5.04 3.33
N GLY A 18 14.04 3.81 3.56
CA GLY A 18 13.26 2.61 3.27
C GLY A 18 11.99 2.55 4.10
N GLU A 19 12.10 2.86 5.38
CA GLU A 19 10.94 2.87 6.26
C GLU A 19 9.92 3.93 5.87
N ALA A 20 10.38 5.12 5.48
CA ALA A 20 9.50 6.18 5.02
C ALA A 20 8.77 5.77 3.75
N GLN A 21 9.47 5.14 2.82
CA GLN A 21 8.89 4.66 1.57
C GLN A 21 7.90 3.54 1.82
N MET A 22 8.21 2.65 2.76
CA MET A 22 7.30 1.58 3.15
C MET A 22 5.97 2.13 3.67
N ARG A 23 6.02 3.18 4.48
CA ARG A 23 4.80 3.81 5.00
C ARG A 23 3.93 4.34 3.88
N VAL A 24 4.54 5.01 2.90
CA VAL A 24 3.81 5.53 1.75
C VAL A 24 3.15 4.41 0.97
N LEU A 25 3.90 3.34 0.71
CA LEU A 25 3.37 2.18 -0.02
C LEU A 25 2.25 1.48 0.74
N GLU A 26 2.38 1.39 2.05
CA GLU A 26 1.32 0.78 2.88
C GLU A 26 0.04 1.62 2.85
N GLU A 27 0.17 2.95 2.88
CA GLU A 27 -0.97 3.84 2.75
C GLU A 27 -1.65 3.67 1.40
N GLN A 28 -0.86 3.59 0.33
CA GLN A 28 -1.37 3.36 -1.01
C GLN A 28 -2.07 2.01 -1.10
N ARG A 29 -1.49 0.99 -0.50
CA ARG A 29 -2.09 -0.35 -0.47
C ARG A 29 -3.45 -0.32 0.23
N THR A 30 -3.55 0.38 1.36
CA THR A 30 -4.80 0.51 2.09
C THR A 30 -5.85 1.22 1.23
N SER A 31 -5.47 2.31 0.56
CA SER A 31 -6.38 3.04 -0.32
C SER A 31 -6.86 2.18 -1.48
N ILE A 32 -5.96 1.42 -2.07
CA ILE A 32 -6.29 0.52 -3.19
C ILE A 32 -7.23 -0.59 -2.70
N ASN A 33 -6.96 -1.17 -1.55
CA ASN A 33 -7.82 -2.20 -0.97
C ASN A 33 -9.22 -1.68 -0.71
N THR A 34 -9.34 -0.45 -0.20
CA THR A 34 -10.63 0.18 0.02
C THR A 34 -11.38 0.38 -1.28
N ALA A 35 -10.68 0.85 -2.32
CA ALA A 35 -11.27 1.03 -3.65
C ALA A 35 -11.76 -0.30 -4.23
N ILE A 36 -10.98 -1.35 -4.06
CA ILE A 36 -11.35 -2.69 -4.52
C ILE A 36 -12.62 -3.16 -3.80
N GLU A 37 -12.69 -2.98 -2.50
CA GLU A 37 -13.88 -3.37 -1.74
C GLU A 37 -15.12 -2.62 -2.21
N GLU A 38 -15.00 -1.32 -2.46
CA GLU A 38 -16.10 -0.51 -2.96
C GLU A 38 -16.56 -0.96 -4.33
N LEU A 39 -15.60 -1.27 -5.21
CA LEU A 39 -15.90 -1.78 -6.55
C LEU A 39 -16.59 -3.15 -6.49
N GLU A 40 -16.12 -4.01 -5.62
CA GLU A 40 -16.71 -5.33 -5.45
C GLU A 40 -18.17 -5.22 -5.01
N ARG A 41 -18.47 -4.32 -4.10
CA ARG A 41 -19.85 -4.07 -3.65
C ARG A 41 -20.71 -3.53 -4.79
N THR A 42 -20.17 -2.58 -5.55
CA THR A 42 -20.88 -2.01 -6.69
C THR A 42 -21.18 -3.07 -7.74
N ILE A 43 -20.20 -3.89 -8.06
CA ILE A 43 -20.35 -4.98 -9.03
C ILE A 43 -21.42 -5.95 -8.57
N THR A 44 -21.43 -6.31 -7.30
CA THR A 44 -22.42 -7.23 -6.74
C THR A 44 -23.83 -6.65 -6.87
N VAL A 45 -24.00 -5.37 -6.52
CA VAL A 45 -25.29 -4.69 -6.60
C VAL A 45 -25.79 -4.65 -8.04
N VAL A 46 -24.93 -4.23 -8.98
CA VAL A 46 -25.30 -4.14 -10.39
C VAL A 46 -25.64 -5.50 -10.97
N ARG A 47 -24.86 -6.51 -10.61
CA ARG A 47 -25.10 -7.88 -11.06
C ARG A 47 -26.44 -8.41 -10.58
N ASP A 48 -26.80 -8.13 -9.32
CA ASP A 48 -28.09 -8.52 -8.77
C ASP A 48 -29.25 -7.79 -9.46
N MET A 49 -29.07 -6.51 -9.74
CA MET A 49 -30.07 -5.72 -10.47
C MET A 49 -30.30 -6.29 -11.88
N LEU A 50 -29.24 -6.69 -12.54
CA LEU A 50 -29.33 -7.32 -13.88
C LEU A 50 -30.10 -8.64 -13.81
N LYS A 51 -29.85 -9.45 -12.80
CA LYS A 51 -30.57 -10.71 -12.61
C LYS A 51 -32.06 -10.47 -12.39
N GLU A 52 -32.40 -9.47 -11.62
CA GLU A 52 -33.81 -9.13 -11.37
C GLU A 52 -34.52 -8.61 -12.62
N SER A 53 -33.75 -7.95 -13.52
CA SER A 53 -34.30 -7.43 -14.77
C SER A 53 -34.56 -8.51 -15.80
N GLU A 54 -33.82 -9.60 -15.69
CA GLU A 54 -33.97 -10.72 -16.62
C GLU A 54 -35.12 -11.61 -16.15
#